data_5098e549f147bb845991ececa01327fa
#
_entry.id   5098e549f147bb845991ececa01327fa
#
_cell.length_a   1.000
_cell.length_b   1.000
_cell.length_c   1.000
_cell.angle_alpha   90.00
_cell.angle_beta   90.00
_cell.angle_gamma   90.00
#
_symmetry.space_group_name_H-M   'P 1'
#
loop_
_entity.id
_entity.type
_entity.pdbx_description
1 polymer ?
#
loop_
_entity_poly.entity_id
_entity_poly.type
_entity_poly.pdbx_seq_one_letter_code
_entity_poly.pdbx_strand_id
1 'polypeptide(L)'
;LKDYKSGRQKTIRSAYDKMNLKHFSKVEIINGIETLVLLPESERPTIRQFRYYVNTHTSKEEIDRIKTSAQEQRNNKRLIVSDVLKDVYGPGDMVEIDAVEADVSLVSELDHSKTIGRPVNYFMVDVFTRCIVAVSVAFDSNSMLGLTNLFLNLADDKKQYAERFGISFENTDVWPSNFIPRRLRVDRGSDFKSKEFNRICVTLGIEKHIVPGGSGSLKGVV
;
A
#
# COMPACT_ATOMS: atom_id res chain seq x y z
N LEU A 1 15.98 8.74 -28.10
CA LEU A 1 14.85 7.83 -27.90
C LEU A 1 15.22 6.61 -27.06
N LYS A 2 16.37 5.95 -27.34
CA LYS A 2 16.82 4.79 -26.54
C LYS A 2 16.89 5.05 -25.05
N ASP A 3 17.45 6.20 -24.63
CA ASP A 3 17.58 6.55 -23.21
C ASP A 3 16.22 6.84 -22.56
N TYR A 4 15.24 7.36 -23.30
CA TYR A 4 13.88 7.54 -22.83
C TYR A 4 13.14 6.20 -22.73
N LYS A 5 13.19 5.37 -23.77
CA LYS A 5 12.56 4.04 -23.79
C LYS A 5 13.14 3.08 -22.74
N SER A 6 14.42 3.22 -22.37
CA SER A 6 15.03 2.42 -21.30
C SER A 6 14.67 2.84 -19.89
N GLY A 7 13.86 3.90 -19.72
CA GLY A 7 13.47 4.45 -18.41
C GLY A 7 14.58 5.18 -17.65
N ARG A 8 15.77 5.34 -18.24
CA ARG A 8 16.89 6.12 -17.64
C ARG A 8 16.55 7.60 -17.49
N GLN A 9 15.66 8.11 -18.36
CA GLN A 9 15.13 9.48 -18.31
C GLN A 9 13.60 9.38 -18.16
N LYS A 10 13.09 9.73 -16.99
CA LYS A 10 11.64 9.62 -16.68
C LYS A 10 10.77 10.70 -17.31
N THR A 11 11.36 11.81 -17.73
CA THR A 11 10.62 12.92 -18.34
C THR A 11 11.10 13.19 -19.76
N ILE A 12 10.20 13.66 -20.63
CA ILE A 12 10.54 14.08 -21.99
C ILE A 12 11.56 15.23 -21.95
N ARG A 13 11.46 16.11 -20.95
CA ARG A 13 12.39 17.25 -20.81
C ARG A 13 13.81 16.76 -20.51
N SER A 14 14.00 15.88 -19.53
CA SER A 14 15.33 15.36 -19.21
C SER A 14 15.94 14.54 -20.36
N ALA A 15 15.11 13.83 -21.13
CA ALA A 15 15.57 13.11 -22.31
C ALA A 15 16.00 14.06 -23.43
N TYR A 16 15.29 15.17 -23.61
CA TYR A 16 15.61 16.24 -24.56
C TYR A 16 16.93 16.95 -24.18
N ASP A 17 17.09 17.31 -22.91
CA ASP A 17 18.31 17.96 -22.43
C ASP A 17 19.54 17.05 -22.60
N LYS A 18 19.41 15.77 -22.28
CA LYS A 18 20.48 14.79 -22.52
C LYS A 18 20.80 14.59 -24.00
N MET A 19 19.79 14.57 -24.85
CA MET A 19 19.98 14.51 -26.30
C MET A 19 20.76 15.72 -26.80
N ASN A 20 20.40 16.93 -26.36
CA ASN A 20 21.10 18.15 -26.72
C ASN A 20 22.57 18.13 -26.28
N LEU A 21 22.84 17.73 -25.03
CA LEU A 21 24.21 17.61 -24.52
C LEU A 21 25.03 16.57 -25.27
N LYS A 22 24.40 15.48 -25.78
CA LYS A 22 25.13 14.40 -26.45
C LYS A 22 25.36 14.65 -27.94
N HIS A 23 24.42 15.31 -28.63
CA HIS A 23 24.43 15.38 -30.10
C HIS A 23 24.41 16.80 -30.64
N PHE A 24 24.12 17.80 -29.84
CA PHE A 24 23.98 19.18 -30.22
C PHE A 24 24.78 20.11 -29.28
N SER A 25 25.96 19.66 -28.87
CA SER A 25 26.94 20.45 -28.11
C SER A 25 28.32 20.30 -28.70
N LYS A 26 29.16 21.29 -28.48
CA LYS A 26 30.60 21.30 -28.79
C LYS A 26 31.39 21.61 -27.52
N VAL A 27 32.65 21.15 -27.49
CA VAL A 27 33.57 21.47 -26.41
C VAL A 27 34.23 22.82 -26.76
N GLU A 28 34.13 23.80 -25.89
CA GLU A 28 34.82 25.07 -25.96
C GLU A 28 35.68 25.28 -24.71
N ILE A 29 36.85 25.90 -24.89
CA ILE A 29 37.69 26.24 -23.75
C ILE A 29 37.29 27.63 -23.28
N ILE A 30 36.63 27.70 -22.13
CA ILE A 30 36.22 28.94 -21.48
C ILE A 30 37.05 29.10 -20.21
N ASN A 31 37.82 30.19 -20.14
CA ASN A 31 38.74 30.47 -19.02
C ASN A 31 39.70 29.31 -18.69
N GLY A 32 40.18 28.59 -19.72
CA GLY A 32 41.11 27.47 -19.54
C GLY A 32 40.47 26.15 -19.13
N ILE A 33 39.13 26.09 -19.06
CA ILE A 33 38.35 24.90 -18.69
C ILE A 33 37.56 24.40 -19.89
N GLU A 34 37.68 23.12 -20.23
CA GLU A 34 36.85 22.51 -21.26
C GLU A 34 35.40 22.50 -20.81
N THR A 35 34.53 23.18 -21.51
CA THR A 35 33.12 23.33 -21.22
C THR A 35 32.26 22.88 -22.39
N LEU A 36 31.22 22.07 -22.16
CA LEU A 36 30.24 21.69 -23.16
C LEU A 36 29.26 22.84 -23.39
N VAL A 37 29.31 23.43 -24.59
CA VAL A 37 28.42 24.53 -25.01
C VAL A 37 27.41 23.98 -26.00
N LEU A 38 26.13 24.27 -25.79
CA LEU A 38 25.05 23.86 -26.71
C LEU A 38 25.16 24.67 -28.01
N LEU A 39 24.88 24.02 -29.13
CA LEU A 39 24.74 24.69 -30.43
C LEU A 39 23.60 25.72 -30.40
N PRO A 40 23.60 26.70 -31.28
CA PRO A 40 22.51 27.67 -31.41
C PRO A 40 21.14 26.99 -31.59
N GLU A 41 20.07 27.68 -31.21
CA GLU A 41 18.71 27.10 -31.32
C GLU A 41 18.29 26.77 -32.74
N SER A 42 18.85 27.47 -33.75
CA SER A 42 18.64 27.19 -35.16
C SER A 42 19.22 25.82 -35.62
N GLU A 43 20.23 25.34 -34.93
CA GLU A 43 20.96 24.10 -35.30
C GLU A 43 20.55 22.88 -34.46
N ARG A 44 19.59 23.04 -33.57
CA ARG A 44 19.09 21.95 -32.73
C ARG A 44 17.57 21.82 -32.81
N PRO A 45 17.00 20.61 -32.64
CA PRO A 45 15.57 20.46 -32.65
C PRO A 45 14.95 21.15 -31.44
N THR A 46 13.77 21.72 -31.60
CA THR A 46 12.98 22.28 -30.49
C THR A 46 12.39 21.18 -29.63
N ILE A 47 12.08 21.48 -28.38
CA ILE A 47 11.42 20.53 -27.48
C ILE A 47 10.06 20.06 -28.03
N ARG A 48 9.37 20.94 -28.82
CA ARG A 48 8.09 20.56 -29.47
C ARG A 48 8.31 19.50 -30.54
N GLN A 49 9.33 19.65 -31.40
CA GLN A 49 9.69 18.63 -32.41
C GLN A 49 10.12 17.31 -31.75
N PHE A 50 10.93 17.38 -30.69
CA PHE A 50 11.34 16.17 -29.96
C PHE A 50 10.14 15.47 -29.31
N ARG A 51 9.20 16.21 -28.71
CA ARG A 51 7.96 15.64 -28.14
C ARG A 51 7.11 14.98 -29.21
N TYR A 52 6.94 15.64 -30.35
CA TYR A 52 6.20 15.06 -31.48
C TYR A 52 6.85 13.74 -31.93
N TYR A 53 8.17 13.73 -32.09
CA TYR A 53 8.91 12.53 -32.49
C TYR A 53 8.74 11.40 -31.46
N VAL A 54 8.87 11.69 -30.17
CA VAL A 54 8.66 10.68 -29.11
C VAL A 54 7.25 10.11 -29.18
N ASN A 55 6.24 10.96 -29.28
CA ASN A 55 4.84 10.53 -29.31
C ASN A 55 4.49 9.70 -30.55
N THR A 56 5.13 9.98 -31.68
CA THR A 56 4.90 9.26 -32.94
C THR A 56 5.62 7.90 -32.98
N HIS A 57 6.78 7.79 -32.30
CA HIS A 57 7.63 6.59 -32.35
C HIS A 57 7.64 5.75 -31.04
N THR A 58 6.74 6.10 -30.11
CA THR A 58 6.61 5.38 -28.85
C THR A 58 5.12 5.09 -28.60
N SER A 59 4.76 3.84 -28.34
CA SER A 59 3.37 3.50 -28.03
C SER A 59 2.93 4.08 -26.68
N LYS A 60 1.63 4.24 -26.49
CA LYS A 60 1.08 4.68 -25.20
C LYS A 60 1.48 3.73 -24.06
N GLU A 61 1.51 2.43 -24.33
CA GLU A 61 1.92 1.41 -23.38
C GLU A 61 3.40 1.52 -22.97
N GLU A 62 4.29 1.83 -23.94
CA GLU A 62 5.70 2.08 -23.65
C GLU A 62 5.89 3.36 -22.81
N ILE A 63 5.14 4.43 -23.12
CA ILE A 63 5.17 5.68 -22.33
C ILE A 63 4.71 5.42 -20.90
N ASP A 64 3.66 4.66 -20.73
CA ASP A 64 3.13 4.29 -19.42
C ASP A 64 4.11 3.44 -18.61
N ARG A 65 4.80 2.47 -19.26
CA ARG A 65 5.86 1.70 -18.61
C ARG A 65 7.02 2.57 -18.11
N ILE A 66 7.37 3.60 -18.84
CA ILE A 66 8.46 4.52 -18.47
C ILE A 66 8.07 5.39 -17.26
N LYS A 67 6.81 5.84 -17.22
CA LYS A 67 6.29 6.73 -16.17
C LYS A 67 5.93 6.01 -14.88
N THR A 68 5.57 4.74 -14.97
CA THR A 68 5.05 3.97 -13.86
C THR A 68 6.14 3.09 -13.25
N SER A 69 6.20 2.98 -11.93
CA SER A 69 7.14 2.06 -11.28
C SER A 69 6.76 0.61 -11.60
N ALA A 70 7.76 -0.30 -11.57
CA ALA A 70 7.50 -1.73 -11.79
C ALA A 70 6.48 -2.30 -10.78
N GLN A 71 6.44 -1.76 -9.57
CA GLN A 71 5.49 -2.14 -8.53
C GLN A 71 4.07 -1.64 -8.84
N GLU A 72 3.95 -0.39 -9.27
CA GLU A 72 2.68 0.21 -9.66
C GLU A 72 2.08 -0.44 -10.92
N GLN A 73 2.94 -0.85 -11.88
CA GLN A 73 2.51 -1.63 -13.05
C GLN A 73 1.95 -2.99 -12.64
N ARG A 74 2.59 -3.68 -11.67
CA ARG A 74 2.11 -4.96 -11.16
C ARG A 74 0.78 -4.81 -10.42
N ASN A 75 0.61 -3.72 -9.67
CA ASN A 75 -0.58 -3.53 -8.84
C ASN A 75 -1.79 -3.03 -9.64
N ASN A 76 -1.58 -2.05 -10.55
CA ASN A 76 -2.68 -1.31 -11.16
C ASN A 76 -2.97 -1.70 -12.63
N LYS A 77 -2.01 -2.34 -13.33
CA LYS A 77 -2.15 -2.65 -14.77
C LYS A 77 -2.10 -4.14 -15.08
N ARG A 78 -1.98 -4.99 -14.07
CA ARG A 78 -2.07 -6.44 -14.26
C ARG A 78 -3.55 -6.78 -14.43
N LEU A 79 -3.88 -7.56 -15.45
CA LEU A 79 -5.20 -8.18 -15.54
C LEU A 79 -5.47 -8.91 -14.23
N ILE A 80 -6.55 -8.54 -13.54
CA ILE A 80 -6.99 -9.22 -12.33
C ILE A 80 -7.53 -10.58 -12.78
N VAL A 81 -6.67 -11.57 -12.77
CA VAL A 81 -7.00 -12.94 -13.23
C VAL A 81 -7.65 -13.76 -12.12
N SER A 82 -7.61 -13.28 -10.87
CA SER A 82 -8.20 -13.99 -9.73
C SER A 82 -9.16 -13.09 -8.97
N ASP A 83 -10.36 -13.57 -8.79
CA ASP A 83 -11.31 -13.03 -7.84
C ASP A 83 -10.79 -13.30 -6.41
N VAL A 84 -10.82 -12.30 -5.55
CA VAL A 84 -10.46 -12.41 -4.13
C VAL A 84 -11.33 -13.45 -3.42
N LEU A 85 -12.55 -13.67 -3.94
CA LEU A 85 -13.53 -14.63 -3.43
C LEU A 85 -13.38 -16.04 -4.00
N LYS A 86 -12.51 -16.26 -5.00
CA LYS A 86 -12.45 -17.53 -5.74
C LYS A 86 -12.26 -18.76 -4.86
N ASP A 87 -11.60 -18.59 -3.71
CA ASP A 87 -11.29 -19.67 -2.79
C ASP A 87 -11.95 -19.46 -1.41
N VAL A 88 -13.01 -18.66 -1.32
CA VAL A 88 -13.74 -18.38 -0.07
C VAL A 88 -15.13 -18.96 -0.15
N TYR A 89 -15.45 -19.87 0.74
CA TYR A 89 -16.64 -20.73 0.66
C TYR A 89 -17.83 -20.23 1.49
N GLY A 90 -17.60 -19.26 2.39
CA GLY A 90 -18.67 -18.72 3.24
C GLY A 90 -18.16 -17.81 4.36
N PRO A 91 -19.08 -17.32 5.21
CA PRO A 91 -18.73 -16.51 6.36
C PRO A 91 -17.78 -17.27 7.31
N GLY A 92 -16.74 -16.59 7.79
CA GLY A 92 -15.76 -17.17 8.71
C GLY A 92 -14.72 -18.09 8.07
N ASP A 93 -14.81 -18.37 6.76
CA ASP A 93 -13.82 -19.19 6.08
C ASP A 93 -12.47 -18.47 5.94
N MET A 94 -12.49 -17.18 5.60
CA MET A 94 -11.29 -16.36 5.48
C MET A 94 -11.51 -14.96 6.04
N VAL A 95 -10.63 -14.54 6.92
CA VAL A 95 -10.60 -13.20 7.51
C VAL A 95 -9.31 -12.49 7.13
N GLU A 96 -9.36 -11.22 6.82
CA GLU A 96 -8.19 -10.36 6.62
C GLU A 96 -7.93 -9.53 7.87
N ILE A 97 -6.64 -9.37 8.23
CA ILE A 97 -6.20 -8.40 9.23
C ILE A 97 -5.41 -7.30 8.55
N ASP A 98 -5.74 -6.07 8.89
CA ASP A 98 -4.94 -4.91 8.54
C ASP A 98 -4.79 -3.96 9.73
N ALA A 99 -3.70 -3.19 9.69
CA ALA A 99 -3.38 -2.21 10.70
C ALA A 99 -3.25 -0.83 10.03
N VAL A 100 -4.02 0.14 10.52
CA VAL A 100 -4.06 1.50 9.97
C VAL A 100 -3.72 2.49 11.07
N GLU A 101 -2.68 3.30 10.87
CA GLU A 101 -2.40 4.43 11.75
C GLU A 101 -3.48 5.49 11.57
N ALA A 102 -4.10 5.94 12.69
CA ALA A 102 -5.13 6.95 12.65
C ALA A 102 -4.58 8.33 12.25
N ASP A 103 -5.36 9.10 11.50
CA ASP A 103 -4.98 10.47 11.10
C ASP A 103 -5.15 11.51 12.23
N VAL A 104 -5.42 11.05 13.45
CA VAL A 104 -5.57 11.89 14.63
C VAL A 104 -4.45 11.63 15.62
N SER A 105 -3.89 12.69 16.21
CA SER A 105 -2.97 12.59 17.34
C SER A 105 -3.76 12.77 18.62
N LEU A 106 -3.58 11.84 19.55
CA LEU A 106 -4.20 11.92 20.87
C LEU A 106 -3.33 12.73 21.84
N VAL A 107 -3.97 13.36 22.78
CA VAL A 107 -3.34 14.11 23.87
C VAL A 107 -3.57 13.39 25.20
N SER A 108 -2.70 13.64 26.17
CA SER A 108 -2.84 13.08 27.51
C SER A 108 -4.08 13.64 28.20
N GLU A 109 -4.84 12.77 28.84
CA GLU A 109 -5.98 13.16 29.66
C GLU A 109 -5.55 13.98 30.89
N LEU A 110 -4.36 13.71 31.41
CA LEU A 110 -3.79 14.42 32.58
C LEU A 110 -3.20 15.78 32.22
N ASP A 111 -2.72 15.94 31.00
CA ASP A 111 -2.12 17.18 30.52
C ASP A 111 -2.32 17.31 29.01
N HIS A 112 -3.34 18.04 28.61
CA HIS A 112 -3.75 18.24 27.24
C HIS A 112 -2.68 18.93 26.36
N SER A 113 -1.64 19.51 26.95
CA SER A 113 -0.50 20.05 26.18
C SER A 113 0.46 18.97 25.68
N LYS A 114 0.36 17.75 26.20
CA LYS A 114 1.22 16.63 25.84
C LYS A 114 0.54 15.70 24.83
N THR A 115 1.12 15.61 23.66
CA THR A 115 0.72 14.63 22.65
C THR A 115 1.20 13.24 23.02
N ILE A 116 0.29 12.26 23.04
CA ILE A 116 0.62 10.84 23.28
C ILE A 116 1.10 10.18 22.00
N GLY A 117 0.54 10.58 20.84
CA GLY A 117 0.84 10.03 19.54
C GLY A 117 -0.40 9.63 18.76
N ARG A 118 -0.18 8.97 17.61
CA ARG A 118 -1.24 8.43 16.76
C ARG A 118 -1.53 6.99 17.14
N PRO A 119 -2.78 6.63 17.40
CA PRO A 119 -3.13 5.24 17.64
C PRO A 119 -3.10 4.44 16.33
N VAL A 120 -2.84 3.14 16.46
CA VAL A 120 -2.95 2.17 15.37
C VAL A 120 -4.22 1.36 15.57
N ASN A 121 -5.09 1.39 14.59
CA ASN A 121 -6.34 0.63 14.56
C ASN A 121 -6.09 -0.69 13.84
N TYR A 122 -6.41 -1.80 14.49
CA TYR A 122 -6.38 -3.13 13.91
C TYR A 122 -7.80 -3.57 13.60
N PHE A 123 -8.03 -4.02 12.40
CA PHE A 123 -9.32 -4.55 11.95
C PHE A 123 -9.19 -6.00 11.51
N MET A 124 -10.17 -6.82 11.88
CA MET A 124 -10.44 -8.10 11.23
C MET A 124 -11.69 -7.97 10.38
N VAL A 125 -11.59 -8.30 9.10
CA VAL A 125 -12.72 -8.23 8.17
C VAL A 125 -12.94 -9.59 7.53
N ASP A 126 -14.15 -10.10 7.62
CA ASP A 126 -14.53 -11.34 6.93
C ASP A 126 -14.58 -11.09 5.42
N VAL A 127 -13.83 -11.90 4.66
CA VAL A 127 -13.67 -11.70 3.21
C VAL A 127 -14.97 -11.94 2.47
N PHE A 128 -15.80 -12.86 2.94
CA PHE A 128 -17.05 -13.22 2.28
C PHE A 128 -18.15 -12.17 2.50
N THR A 129 -18.39 -11.79 3.75
CA THR A 129 -19.47 -10.87 4.13
C THR A 129 -19.09 -9.41 4.06
N ARG A 130 -17.79 -9.10 4.07
CA ARG A 130 -17.23 -7.76 4.20
C ARG A 130 -17.50 -7.11 5.57
N CYS A 131 -17.96 -7.86 6.54
CA CYS A 131 -18.21 -7.39 7.89
C CYS A 131 -16.91 -7.26 8.68
N ILE A 132 -16.78 -6.19 9.46
CA ILE A 132 -15.75 -6.08 10.49
C ILE A 132 -16.14 -7.04 11.62
N VAL A 133 -15.31 -8.04 11.88
CA VAL A 133 -15.59 -9.07 12.89
C VAL A 133 -14.86 -8.84 14.21
N ALA A 134 -13.77 -8.07 14.17
CA ALA A 134 -13.09 -7.60 15.39
C ALA A 134 -12.36 -6.29 15.13
N VAL A 135 -12.15 -5.53 16.21
CA VAL A 135 -11.41 -4.27 16.22
C VAL A 135 -10.56 -4.16 17.49
N SER A 136 -9.37 -3.62 17.36
CA SER A 136 -8.59 -3.19 18.52
C SER A 136 -7.80 -1.91 18.20
N VAL A 137 -7.44 -1.19 19.25
CA VAL A 137 -6.66 0.03 19.16
C VAL A 137 -5.42 -0.12 20.05
N ALA A 138 -4.25 0.24 19.51
CA ALA A 138 -3.00 0.24 20.24
C ALA A 138 -2.19 1.50 19.90
N PHE A 139 -1.26 1.89 20.78
CA PHE A 139 -0.38 3.03 20.53
C PHE A 139 0.92 2.64 19.82
N ASP A 140 1.32 1.39 19.95
CA ASP A 140 2.52 0.89 19.31
C ASP A 140 2.19 0.25 17.96
N SER A 141 2.78 0.76 16.90
CA SER A 141 2.82 0.04 15.63
C SER A 141 3.60 -1.26 15.83
N ASN A 142 3.16 -2.34 15.22
CA ASN A 142 3.76 -3.66 15.36
C ASN A 142 3.62 -4.26 16.78
N SER A 143 2.48 -4.07 17.41
CA SER A 143 2.23 -4.48 18.78
C SER A 143 1.55 -5.85 18.85
N MET A 144 2.22 -6.83 19.43
CA MET A 144 1.58 -8.10 19.82
C MET A 144 0.39 -7.88 20.76
N LEU A 145 0.41 -6.79 21.54
CA LEU A 145 -0.71 -6.42 22.40
C LEU A 145 -1.94 -6.05 21.57
N GLY A 146 -1.76 -5.24 20.49
CA GLY A 146 -2.84 -4.88 19.56
C GLY A 146 -3.46 -6.12 18.91
N LEU A 147 -2.62 -7.05 18.44
CA LEU A 147 -3.09 -8.31 17.87
C LEU A 147 -3.78 -9.22 18.92
N THR A 148 -3.23 -9.31 20.13
CA THR A 148 -3.86 -10.09 21.21
C THR A 148 -5.24 -9.53 21.55
N ASN A 149 -5.35 -8.21 21.71
CA ASN A 149 -6.63 -7.55 21.97
C ASN A 149 -7.62 -7.74 20.82
N LEU A 150 -7.13 -7.81 19.57
CA LEU A 150 -7.96 -8.09 18.41
C LEU A 150 -8.58 -9.50 18.49
N PHE A 151 -7.80 -10.52 18.85
CA PHE A 151 -8.31 -11.89 19.07
C PHE A 151 -9.23 -11.97 20.28
N LEU A 152 -8.93 -11.28 21.36
CA LEU A 152 -9.83 -11.20 22.51
C LEU A 152 -11.16 -10.56 22.11
N ASN A 153 -11.12 -9.45 21.36
CA ASN A 153 -12.35 -8.84 20.86
C ASN A 153 -13.12 -9.77 19.91
N LEU A 154 -12.44 -10.58 19.08
CA LEU A 154 -13.10 -11.58 18.24
C LEU A 154 -13.92 -12.56 19.05
N ALA A 155 -13.41 -13.01 20.20
CA ALA A 155 -14.05 -13.97 21.09
C ALA A 155 -15.06 -13.35 22.08
N ASP A 156 -14.99 -12.03 22.28
CA ASP A 156 -15.80 -11.34 23.28
C ASP A 156 -17.27 -11.18 22.83
N ASP A 157 -18.18 -11.06 23.80
CA ASP A 157 -19.56 -10.65 23.54
C ASP A 157 -19.55 -9.18 23.05
N LYS A 158 -20.03 -8.96 21.85
CA LYS A 158 -19.95 -7.65 21.19
C LYS A 158 -20.82 -6.59 21.86
N LYS A 159 -21.93 -6.99 22.45
CA LYS A 159 -22.80 -6.09 23.19
C LYS A 159 -22.08 -5.59 24.44
N GLN A 160 -21.55 -6.51 25.25
CA GLN A 160 -20.78 -6.17 26.44
C GLN A 160 -19.53 -5.35 26.11
N TYR A 161 -18.86 -5.69 24.99
CA TYR A 161 -17.71 -4.94 24.52
C TYR A 161 -18.07 -3.47 24.20
N ALA A 162 -19.15 -3.24 23.45
CA ALA A 162 -19.60 -1.89 23.09
C ALA A 162 -20.06 -1.08 24.32
N GLU A 163 -20.76 -1.73 25.26
CA GLU A 163 -21.23 -1.10 26.49
C GLU A 163 -20.08 -0.53 27.34
N ARG A 164 -18.88 -1.13 27.31
CA ARG A 164 -17.67 -0.60 27.97
C ARG A 164 -17.25 0.78 27.45
N PHE A 165 -17.64 1.11 26.22
CA PHE A 165 -17.35 2.39 25.57
C PHE A 165 -18.56 3.31 25.53
N GLY A 166 -19.63 3.00 26.31
CA GLY A 166 -20.84 3.80 26.36
C GLY A 166 -21.72 3.68 25.11
N ILE A 167 -21.49 2.68 24.28
CA ILE A 167 -22.30 2.40 23.09
C ILE A 167 -23.35 1.36 23.47
N SER A 168 -24.63 1.74 23.41
CA SER A 168 -25.75 0.82 23.65
C SER A 168 -26.23 0.21 22.34
N PHE A 169 -26.41 -1.10 22.33
CA PHE A 169 -27.02 -1.83 21.22
C PHE A 169 -28.54 -1.87 21.43
N GLU A 170 -29.29 -1.49 20.40
CA GLU A 170 -30.72 -1.76 20.35
C GLU A 170 -30.97 -3.23 20.00
N ASN A 171 -32.21 -3.72 20.22
CA ASN A 171 -32.55 -5.13 20.01
C ASN A 171 -32.40 -5.61 18.56
N THR A 172 -32.32 -4.69 17.59
CA THR A 172 -32.14 -4.97 16.17
C THR A 172 -30.69 -4.92 15.73
N ASP A 173 -29.79 -4.40 16.57
CA ASP A 173 -28.40 -4.25 16.23
C ASP A 173 -27.67 -5.58 16.39
N VAL A 174 -26.99 -6.00 15.33
CA VAL A 174 -26.21 -7.23 15.32
C VAL A 174 -24.80 -6.94 14.84
N TRP A 175 -23.84 -7.25 15.67
CA TRP A 175 -22.44 -7.32 15.23
C TRP A 175 -22.07 -8.80 15.04
N PRO A 176 -22.07 -9.33 13.80
CA PRO A 176 -22.00 -10.75 13.54
C PRO A 176 -20.57 -11.29 13.68
N SER A 177 -20.10 -11.42 14.89
CA SER A 177 -18.82 -12.06 15.12
C SER A 177 -18.83 -12.83 16.44
N ASN A 178 -18.84 -14.11 16.34
CA ASN A 178 -18.62 -15.04 17.45
C ASN A 178 -18.16 -16.37 16.86
N PHE A 179 -17.03 -16.33 16.16
CA PHE A 179 -16.48 -17.50 15.50
C PHE A 179 -14.95 -17.42 15.46
N ILE A 180 -14.30 -18.57 15.36
CA ILE A 180 -12.88 -18.67 15.05
C ILE A 180 -12.75 -18.83 13.55
N PRO A 181 -12.06 -17.94 12.83
CA PRO A 181 -11.89 -18.06 11.39
C PRO A 181 -11.07 -19.28 11.04
N ARG A 182 -11.41 -19.95 9.95
CA ARG A 182 -10.66 -21.10 9.46
C ARG A 182 -9.29 -20.67 8.91
N ARG A 183 -9.27 -19.57 8.15
CA ARG A 183 -8.08 -19.04 7.51
C ARG A 183 -7.92 -17.56 7.81
N LEU A 184 -6.68 -17.13 7.94
CA LEU A 184 -6.33 -15.76 8.22
C LEU A 184 -5.37 -15.24 7.16
N ARG A 185 -5.78 -14.20 6.44
CA ARG A 185 -4.97 -13.51 5.44
C ARG A 185 -4.33 -12.30 6.06
N VAL A 186 -3.00 -12.23 6.00
CA VAL A 186 -2.20 -11.14 6.57
C VAL A 186 -1.12 -10.71 5.58
N ASP A 187 -0.62 -9.50 5.73
CA ASP A 187 0.52 -9.04 4.96
C ASP A 187 1.86 -9.56 5.51
N ARG A 188 2.96 -9.04 4.96
CA ARG A 188 4.32 -9.38 5.40
C ARG A 188 4.81 -8.54 6.59
N GLY A 189 3.93 -7.88 7.34
CA GLY A 189 4.29 -7.15 8.53
C GLY A 189 5.12 -8.01 9.50
N SER A 190 5.98 -7.38 10.29
CA SER A 190 6.86 -8.05 11.25
C SER A 190 6.05 -8.83 12.28
N ASP A 191 4.92 -8.28 12.71
CA ASP A 191 4.03 -8.82 13.74
C ASP A 191 3.45 -10.16 13.34
N PHE A 192 3.02 -10.25 12.07
CA PHE A 192 2.43 -11.46 11.50
C PHE A 192 3.46 -12.57 11.25
N LYS A 193 4.76 -12.28 11.36
CA LYS A 193 5.84 -13.26 11.27
C LYS A 193 6.37 -13.69 12.64
N SER A 194 5.91 -13.06 13.71
CA SER A 194 6.37 -13.33 15.06
C SER A 194 6.04 -14.80 15.46
N LYS A 195 6.85 -15.34 16.38
CA LYS A 195 6.61 -16.68 16.92
C LYS A 195 5.33 -16.72 17.73
N GLU A 196 5.02 -15.65 18.44
CA GLU A 196 3.84 -15.47 19.26
C GLU A 196 2.57 -15.49 18.43
N PHE A 197 2.53 -14.76 17.33
CA PHE A 197 1.39 -14.78 16.41
C PHE A 197 1.19 -16.15 15.78
N ASN A 198 2.27 -16.82 15.37
CA ASN A 198 2.20 -18.19 14.88
C ASN A 198 1.62 -19.14 15.94
N ARG A 199 2.03 -18.99 17.21
CA ARG A 199 1.52 -19.78 18.31
C ARG A 199 0.02 -19.58 18.51
N ILE A 200 -0.47 -18.34 18.44
CA ILE A 200 -1.92 -18.04 18.51
C ILE A 200 -2.66 -18.79 17.39
N CYS A 201 -2.21 -18.65 16.14
CA CYS A 201 -2.84 -19.31 15.00
C CYS A 201 -2.89 -20.85 15.17
N VAL A 202 -1.77 -21.45 15.58
CA VAL A 202 -1.70 -22.92 15.82
C VAL A 202 -2.63 -23.33 16.95
N THR A 203 -2.65 -22.59 18.06
CA THR A 203 -3.50 -22.92 19.23
C THR A 203 -5.00 -22.84 18.88
N LEU A 204 -5.38 -21.87 18.04
CA LEU A 204 -6.76 -21.69 17.61
C LEU A 204 -7.13 -22.53 16.37
N GLY A 205 -6.19 -23.29 15.81
CA GLY A 205 -6.43 -24.07 14.60
C GLY A 205 -6.62 -23.24 13.33
N ILE A 206 -6.07 -22.02 13.29
CA ILE A 206 -6.23 -21.08 12.18
C ILE A 206 -5.10 -21.29 11.15
N GLU A 207 -5.46 -21.50 9.90
CA GLU A 207 -4.51 -21.57 8.79
C GLU A 207 -4.09 -20.15 8.36
N LYS A 208 -2.79 -19.86 8.42
CA LYS A 208 -2.26 -18.53 8.11
C LYS A 208 -1.80 -18.43 6.66
N HIS A 209 -2.32 -17.44 5.94
CA HIS A 209 -1.95 -17.09 4.57
C HIS A 209 -1.25 -15.72 4.54
N ILE A 210 0.04 -15.69 4.19
CA ILE A 210 0.81 -14.45 4.07
C ILE A 210 0.78 -13.99 2.61
N VAL A 211 0.20 -12.81 2.37
CA VAL A 211 0.17 -12.19 1.04
C VAL A 211 1.52 -11.54 0.73
N PRO A 212 2.05 -11.66 -0.50
CA PRO A 212 3.24 -10.94 -0.91
C PRO A 212 3.07 -9.43 -0.74
N GLY A 213 4.06 -8.77 -0.12
CA GLY A 213 4.05 -7.31 0.05
C GLY A 213 3.94 -6.56 -1.27
N GLY A 214 3.21 -5.46 -1.29
CA GLY A 214 2.99 -4.65 -2.47
C GLY A 214 1.92 -5.17 -3.43
N SER A 215 1.17 -6.19 -3.05
CA SER A 215 0.05 -6.75 -3.82
C SER A 215 -1.28 -6.27 -3.23
N GLY A 216 -1.51 -4.95 -3.21
CA GLY A 216 -2.77 -4.36 -2.72
C GLY A 216 -4.02 -4.92 -3.42
N SER A 217 -3.88 -5.40 -4.66
CA SER A 217 -4.95 -6.09 -5.39
C SER A 217 -5.30 -7.49 -4.86
N LEU A 218 -4.46 -8.07 -3.99
CA LEU A 218 -4.73 -9.36 -3.33
C LEU A 218 -5.35 -9.17 -1.94
N LYS A 219 -5.30 -7.96 -1.39
CA LYS A 219 -6.06 -7.49 -0.23
C LYS A 219 -7.21 -6.63 -0.78
N GLY A 220 -8.30 -7.22 -1.10
CA GLY A 220 -9.43 -6.54 -1.73
C GLY A 220 -10.55 -6.13 -0.77
N VAL A 221 -10.35 -6.31 0.52
CA VAL A 221 -11.43 -6.20 1.51
C VAL A 221 -11.15 -5.13 2.57
N VAL A 222 -9.90 -4.87 2.89
CA VAL A 222 -9.49 -3.88 3.91
C VAL A 222 -8.78 -2.70 3.26
#